data_ec2617a30d525d2109abc4bfde9aa78d
#
_entry.id   ec2617a30d525d2109abc4bfde9aa78d
#
_cell.length_a   1.000
_cell.length_b   1.000
_cell.length_c   1.000
_cell.angle_alpha   90.00
_cell.angle_beta   90.00
_cell.angle_gamma   90.00
#
_symmetry.space_group_name_H-M   'P 1'
#
loop_
_entity.id
_entity.type
_entity.pdbx_description
1 polymer ?
#
loop_
_entity_poly.entity_id
_entity_poly.type
_entity_poly.pdbx_seq_one_letter_code
_entity_poly.pdbx_strand_id
1 'polypeptide(L)'
;MFRIRFGFCVYDCLRDRRLFVVFFMNTKGKDLTKEPPRSPKTRVGGYAILGRTIDKCRALLWGNIGEYHFDCPLDNMLFGFKGLKGDDFRAQIEKGASDQQMVEWLDQSGEKKSPDEIKRWSNEVEATKPYEDPERRDWFAEQVKPLGLDPQTTPLFDWLETDDRVSYKKAA
;
A
#
# COMPACT_ATOMS: atom_id res chain seq x y z
N MET A 1 -8.49 59.05 -32.97
CA MET A 1 -9.54 58.00 -32.98
C MET A 1 -8.82 56.66 -33.07
N PHE A 2 -8.40 56.10 -31.90
CA PHE A 2 -7.61 54.86 -31.83
C PHE A 2 -8.52 53.78 -31.28
N ARG A 3 -8.79 52.72 -32.07
CA ARG A 3 -9.50 51.54 -31.63
C ARG A 3 -8.50 50.52 -31.14
N ILE A 4 -8.49 50.24 -29.85
CA ILE A 4 -7.75 49.12 -29.22
C ILE A 4 -8.68 47.90 -29.33
N ARG A 5 -8.24 46.89 -30.09
CA ARG A 5 -8.82 45.57 -30.13
C ARG A 5 -8.25 44.75 -28.96
N PHE A 6 -9.05 44.43 -27.96
CA PHE A 6 -8.77 43.37 -27.01
C PHE A 6 -8.98 42.03 -27.70
N GLY A 7 -7.89 41.33 -28.00
CA GLY A 7 -7.92 39.93 -28.35
C GLY A 7 -8.04 39.08 -27.10
N PHE A 8 -9.20 38.49 -26.87
CA PHE A 8 -9.37 37.42 -25.89
C PHE A 8 -8.70 36.17 -26.41
N CYS A 9 -7.57 35.80 -25.80
CA CYS A 9 -6.91 34.53 -26.02
C CYS A 9 -7.66 33.48 -25.17
N VAL A 10 -8.64 32.80 -25.79
CA VAL A 10 -9.38 31.67 -25.18
C VAL A 10 -8.79 30.36 -25.72
N TYR A 11 -7.49 30.19 -25.62
CA TYR A 11 -6.84 28.93 -25.96
C TYR A 11 -5.73 28.70 -24.96
N ASP A 12 -6.02 28.03 -23.86
CA ASP A 12 -5.02 27.15 -23.18
C ASP A 12 -5.57 26.33 -22.02
N CYS A 13 -6.89 26.11 -21.91
CA CYS A 13 -7.44 25.35 -20.79
C CYS A 13 -7.75 23.88 -21.12
N LEU A 14 -7.45 23.40 -22.32
CA LEU A 14 -7.78 22.02 -22.75
C LEU A 14 -6.53 21.11 -22.92
N ARG A 15 -5.33 21.62 -22.71
CA ARG A 15 -4.09 20.82 -22.90
C ARG A 15 -3.71 20.03 -21.64
N ASP A 16 -4.22 20.44 -20.50
CA ASP A 16 -3.83 19.85 -19.20
C ASP A 16 -4.61 18.57 -18.85
N ARG A 17 -5.83 18.42 -19.34
CA ARG A 17 -6.66 17.22 -19.05
C ARG A 17 -6.13 15.93 -19.70
N ARG A 18 -5.46 16.01 -20.85
CA ARG A 18 -4.91 14.81 -21.54
C ARG A 18 -3.61 14.33 -20.91
N LEU A 19 -2.80 15.23 -20.40
CA LEU A 19 -1.58 14.89 -19.65
C LEU A 19 -1.94 14.28 -18.29
N PHE A 20 -2.96 14.79 -17.61
CA PHE A 20 -3.43 14.25 -16.34
C PHE A 20 -4.00 12.84 -16.49
N VAL A 21 -4.79 12.58 -17.52
CA VAL A 21 -5.35 11.24 -17.82
C VAL A 21 -4.27 10.24 -18.21
N VAL A 22 -3.25 10.64 -18.97
CA VAL A 22 -2.14 9.75 -19.38
C VAL A 22 -1.22 9.42 -18.21
N PHE A 23 -1.02 10.35 -17.27
CA PHE A 23 -0.24 10.09 -16.07
C PHE A 23 -0.94 9.10 -15.10
N PHE A 24 -2.27 9.20 -14.97
CA PHE A 24 -3.04 8.25 -14.18
C PHE A 24 -3.12 6.85 -14.81
N MET A 25 -3.08 6.73 -16.13
CA MET A 25 -3.15 5.42 -16.80
C MET A 25 -1.92 4.54 -16.55
N ASN A 26 -0.78 5.11 -16.20
CA ASN A 26 0.46 4.36 -15.98
C ASN A 26 0.62 3.85 -14.53
N THR A 27 -0.30 4.20 -13.64
CA THR A 27 -0.26 3.83 -12.23
C THR A 27 -1.48 3.05 -11.77
N LYS A 28 -2.26 2.53 -12.73
CA LYS A 28 -3.42 1.67 -12.41
C LYS A 28 -2.92 0.46 -11.62
N GLY A 29 -3.33 0.40 -10.37
CA GLY A 29 -3.02 -0.72 -9.48
C GLY A 29 -3.85 -1.96 -9.82
N LYS A 30 -3.63 -3.02 -9.05
CA LYS A 30 -4.44 -4.22 -9.06
C LYS A 30 -5.90 -3.91 -8.73
N ASP A 31 -6.81 -4.67 -9.30
CA ASP A 31 -8.23 -4.67 -8.91
C ASP A 31 -8.41 -5.63 -7.73
N LEU A 32 -8.40 -5.06 -6.52
CA LEU A 32 -8.50 -5.84 -5.29
C LEU A 32 -9.91 -6.40 -5.01
N THR A 33 -10.85 -6.19 -5.92
CA THR A 33 -12.13 -6.92 -5.91
C THR A 33 -12.01 -8.29 -6.61
N LYS A 34 -10.91 -8.53 -7.35
CA LYS A 34 -10.71 -9.73 -8.18
C LYS A 34 -9.45 -10.53 -7.83
N GLU A 35 -8.42 -9.86 -7.33
CA GLU A 35 -7.16 -10.46 -6.96
C GLU A 35 -6.61 -9.84 -5.66
N PRO A 36 -5.83 -10.58 -4.86
CA PRO A 36 -5.25 -10.02 -3.64
C PRO A 36 -4.14 -9.02 -3.95
N PRO A 37 -3.84 -8.08 -3.03
CA PRO A 37 -2.62 -7.30 -3.09
C PRO A 37 -1.40 -8.20 -2.98
N ARG A 38 -0.22 -7.69 -3.28
CA ARG A 38 1.03 -8.43 -3.10
C ARG A 38 1.17 -8.98 -1.68
N SER A 39 1.83 -10.13 -1.57
CA SER A 39 2.18 -10.70 -0.27
C SER A 39 2.93 -9.67 0.59
N PRO A 40 2.65 -9.58 1.90
CA PRO A 40 3.39 -8.71 2.80
C PRO A 40 4.87 -9.10 2.92
N LYS A 41 5.23 -10.35 2.56
CA LYS A 41 6.62 -10.84 2.50
C LYS A 41 7.39 -10.31 1.29
N THR A 42 6.70 -9.87 0.22
CA THR A 42 7.35 -9.33 -0.97
C THR A 42 8.15 -8.09 -0.63
N ARG A 43 9.47 -8.14 -0.81
CA ARG A 43 10.36 -7.02 -0.54
C ARG A 43 10.34 -6.05 -1.73
N VAL A 44 10.07 -4.78 -1.44
CA VAL A 44 10.19 -3.68 -2.41
C VAL A 44 11.20 -2.69 -1.83
N GLY A 45 12.35 -2.51 -2.46
CA GLY A 45 13.47 -1.74 -1.90
C GLY A 45 13.98 -2.27 -0.55
N GLY A 46 13.82 -3.58 -0.28
CA GLY A 46 14.17 -4.20 0.99
C GLY A 46 13.06 -4.16 2.07
N TYR A 47 12.04 -3.30 1.90
CA TYR A 47 10.93 -3.17 2.85
C TYR A 47 9.90 -4.29 2.70
N ALA A 48 9.56 -4.97 3.80
CA ALA A 48 8.35 -5.78 3.90
C ALA A 48 7.11 -4.88 3.88
N ILE A 49 5.95 -5.42 3.61
CA ILE A 49 4.64 -4.73 3.62
C ILE A 49 4.50 -3.70 2.48
N LEU A 50 5.56 -2.99 2.09
CA LEU A 50 5.52 -1.86 1.18
C LEU A 50 4.76 -2.14 -0.12
N GLY A 51 5.02 -3.29 -0.76
CA GLY A 51 4.32 -3.66 -2.00
C GLY A 51 2.81 -3.77 -1.80
N ARG A 52 2.39 -4.38 -0.69
CA ARG A 52 0.98 -4.52 -0.32
C ARG A 52 0.32 -3.17 -0.02
N THR A 53 1.01 -2.29 0.71
CA THR A 53 0.54 -0.94 1.02
C THR A 53 0.36 -0.09 -0.24
N ILE A 54 1.31 -0.16 -1.20
CA ILE A 54 1.21 0.50 -2.51
C ILE A 54 -0.02 -0.01 -3.27
N ASP A 55 -0.22 -1.33 -3.35
CA ASP A 55 -1.34 -1.93 -4.07
C ASP A 55 -2.69 -1.49 -3.47
N LYS A 56 -2.82 -1.49 -2.15
CA LYS A 56 -4.03 -1.03 -1.46
C LYS A 56 -4.29 0.45 -1.66
N CYS A 57 -3.26 1.28 -1.58
CA CYS A 57 -3.39 2.72 -1.79
C CYS A 57 -3.82 3.04 -3.23
N ARG A 58 -3.22 2.40 -4.23
CA ARG A 58 -3.62 2.54 -5.64
C ARG A 58 -5.06 2.09 -5.85
N ALA A 59 -5.44 0.93 -5.30
CA ALA A 59 -6.80 0.41 -5.40
C ALA A 59 -7.83 1.33 -4.74
N LEU A 60 -7.50 1.94 -3.58
CA LEU A 60 -8.33 2.95 -2.93
C LEU A 60 -8.60 4.14 -3.87
N LEU A 61 -7.54 4.68 -4.47
CA LEU A 61 -7.64 5.83 -5.38
C LEU A 61 -8.45 5.54 -6.66
N TRP A 62 -8.45 4.28 -7.11
CA TRP A 62 -9.20 3.82 -8.27
C TRP A 62 -10.60 3.28 -7.93
N GLY A 63 -10.98 3.24 -6.65
CA GLY A 63 -12.31 2.76 -6.21
C GLY A 63 -12.51 1.26 -6.34
N ASN A 64 -11.43 0.46 -6.38
CA ASN A 64 -11.46 -0.99 -6.53
C ASN A 64 -10.69 -1.74 -5.43
N ILE A 65 -10.63 -1.14 -4.23
CA ILE A 65 -9.93 -1.69 -3.06
C ILE A 65 -10.64 -2.93 -2.47
N GLY A 66 -11.93 -3.15 -2.78
CA GLY A 66 -12.70 -4.26 -2.23
C GLY A 66 -12.84 -4.17 -0.71
N GLU A 67 -12.62 -5.29 -0.02
CA GLU A 67 -12.72 -5.39 1.44
C GLU A 67 -11.42 -4.99 2.16
N TYR A 68 -10.37 -4.63 1.43
CA TYR A 68 -9.12 -4.17 2.03
C TYR A 68 -9.24 -2.73 2.53
N HIS A 69 -8.36 -2.40 3.48
CA HIS A 69 -8.26 -1.06 4.04
C HIS A 69 -6.84 -0.54 3.90
N PHE A 70 -6.70 0.66 3.34
CA PHE A 70 -5.46 1.42 3.39
C PHE A 70 -5.36 2.13 4.74
N ASP A 71 -4.13 2.39 5.18
CA ASP A 71 -3.81 2.99 6.50
C ASP A 71 -4.30 2.12 7.68
N CYS A 72 -4.33 0.81 7.49
CA CYS A 72 -4.69 -0.17 8.51
C CYS A 72 -3.51 -0.47 9.46
N PRO A 73 -3.72 -1.20 10.57
CA PRO A 73 -2.65 -1.54 11.51
C PRO A 73 -1.41 -2.16 10.87
N LEU A 74 -1.56 -2.96 9.79
CA LEU A 74 -0.43 -3.53 9.06
C LEU A 74 0.39 -2.45 8.34
N ASP A 75 -0.28 -1.50 7.65
CA ASP A 75 0.41 -0.39 6.98
C ASP A 75 1.10 0.52 8.00
N ASN A 76 0.47 0.70 9.15
CA ASN A 76 1.01 1.51 10.24
C ASN A 76 2.26 0.92 10.89
N MET A 77 2.56 -0.39 10.72
CA MET A 77 3.87 -0.94 11.08
C MET A 77 4.98 -0.31 10.23
N LEU A 78 4.75 -0.15 8.91
CA LEU A 78 5.70 0.51 8.00
C LEU A 78 5.77 2.01 8.27
N PHE A 79 4.63 2.67 8.42
CA PHE A 79 4.58 4.11 8.67
C PHE A 79 5.25 4.48 10.00
N GLY A 80 5.00 3.72 11.06
CA GLY A 80 5.66 3.90 12.35
C GLY A 80 7.18 3.69 12.30
N PHE A 81 7.65 2.66 11.57
CA PHE A 81 9.09 2.41 11.39
C PHE A 81 9.80 3.58 10.69
N LYS A 82 9.10 4.27 9.78
CA LYS A 82 9.63 5.41 9.02
C LYS A 82 9.27 6.77 9.64
N GLY A 83 8.43 6.83 10.67
CA GLY A 83 7.95 8.08 11.24
C GLY A 83 7.10 8.90 10.24
N LEU A 84 6.29 8.25 9.41
CA LEU A 84 5.46 8.85 8.37
C LEU A 84 3.97 8.70 8.70
N LYS A 85 3.13 9.44 8.00
CA LYS A 85 1.67 9.30 8.05
C LYS A 85 1.14 8.68 6.75
N GLY A 86 0.02 7.97 6.83
CA GLY A 86 -0.66 7.40 5.67
C GLY A 86 -1.03 8.45 4.62
N ASP A 87 -1.45 9.66 5.04
CA ASP A 87 -1.76 10.75 4.12
C ASP A 87 -0.55 11.20 3.29
N ASP A 88 0.65 11.27 3.89
CA ASP A 88 1.87 11.63 3.16
C ASP A 88 2.21 10.58 2.10
N PHE A 89 2.06 9.28 2.47
CA PHE A 89 2.25 8.17 1.56
C PHE A 89 1.24 8.20 0.39
N ARG A 90 -0.03 8.39 0.72
CA ARG A 90 -1.12 8.52 -0.25
C ARG A 90 -0.86 9.65 -1.24
N ALA A 91 -0.42 10.82 -0.77
CA ALA A 91 -0.12 11.96 -1.62
C ALA A 91 0.98 11.67 -2.68
N GLN A 92 1.93 10.77 -2.41
CA GLN A 92 2.92 10.34 -3.41
C GLN A 92 2.30 9.40 -4.45
N ILE A 93 1.45 8.47 -4.01
CA ILE A 93 0.72 7.58 -4.93
C ILE A 93 -0.22 8.38 -5.83
N GLU A 94 -0.90 9.40 -5.32
CA GLU A 94 -1.77 10.31 -6.09
C GLU A 94 -1.00 11.06 -7.18
N LYS A 95 0.29 11.38 -6.97
CA LYS A 95 1.17 11.97 -7.99
C LYS A 95 1.60 10.96 -9.07
N GLY A 96 1.21 9.71 -8.95
CA GLY A 96 1.55 8.66 -9.91
C GLY A 96 2.89 8.00 -9.68
N ALA A 97 3.41 8.01 -8.46
CA ALA A 97 4.70 7.40 -8.14
C ALA A 97 4.73 5.91 -8.47
N SER A 98 5.78 5.46 -9.16
CA SER A 98 6.12 4.06 -9.37
C SER A 98 6.61 3.42 -8.06
N ASP A 99 6.72 2.10 -8.02
CA ASP A 99 7.26 1.40 -6.85
C ASP A 99 8.68 1.87 -6.51
N GLN A 100 9.51 2.06 -7.53
CA GLN A 100 10.87 2.56 -7.35
C GLN A 100 10.88 3.99 -6.78
N GLN A 101 10.03 4.87 -7.28
CA GLN A 101 9.88 6.23 -6.76
C GLN A 101 9.34 6.25 -5.33
N MET A 102 8.49 5.29 -4.96
CA MET A 102 8.04 5.14 -3.57
C MET A 102 9.17 4.70 -2.65
N VAL A 103 10.06 3.82 -3.09
CA VAL A 103 11.28 3.45 -2.34
C VAL A 103 12.18 4.67 -2.14
N GLU A 104 12.50 5.38 -3.22
CA GLU A 104 13.33 6.60 -3.17
C GLU A 104 12.74 7.66 -2.24
N TRP A 105 11.42 7.85 -2.30
CA TRP A 105 10.73 8.76 -1.40
C TRP A 105 10.80 8.30 0.07
N LEU A 106 10.58 7.02 0.35
CA LEU A 106 10.72 6.47 1.70
C LEU A 106 12.14 6.65 2.25
N ASP A 107 13.16 6.42 1.42
CA ASP A 107 14.56 6.57 1.85
C ASP A 107 14.93 8.02 2.16
N GLN A 108 14.27 8.99 1.49
CA GLN A 108 14.50 10.42 1.68
C GLN A 108 13.60 11.05 2.75
N SER A 109 12.47 10.44 3.07
CA SER A 109 11.43 10.97 3.95
C SER A 109 11.44 10.27 5.33
N GLY A 110 10.91 10.97 6.33
CA GLY A 110 10.81 10.46 7.69
C GLY A 110 12.16 10.12 8.30
N GLU A 111 12.19 9.10 9.14
CA GLU A 111 13.42 8.65 9.80
C GLU A 111 14.37 7.97 8.81
N LYS A 112 15.64 8.39 8.84
CA LYS A 112 16.70 7.74 8.05
C LYS A 112 16.96 6.34 8.60
N LYS A 113 16.94 5.35 7.72
CA LYS A 113 17.23 3.95 8.05
C LYS A 113 18.29 3.42 7.10
N SER A 114 19.28 2.73 7.64
CA SER A 114 20.27 2.01 6.84
C SER A 114 19.67 0.75 6.20
N PRO A 115 20.27 0.20 5.13
CA PRO A 115 19.83 -1.05 4.52
C PRO A 115 19.75 -2.22 5.51
N ASP A 116 20.67 -2.28 6.48
CA ASP A 116 20.68 -3.32 7.51
C ASP A 116 19.53 -3.16 8.52
N GLU A 117 19.17 -1.93 8.87
CA GLU A 117 18.00 -1.66 9.72
C GLU A 117 16.71 -2.01 9.01
N ILE A 118 16.57 -1.66 7.73
CA ILE A 118 15.42 -2.03 6.89
C ILE A 118 15.28 -3.55 6.82
N LYS A 119 16.38 -4.26 6.54
CA LYS A 119 16.40 -5.72 6.48
C LYS A 119 16.01 -6.36 7.81
N ARG A 120 16.58 -5.88 8.92
CA ARG A 120 16.29 -6.39 10.26
C ARG A 120 14.82 -6.20 10.60
N TRP A 121 14.31 -4.97 10.51
CA TRP A 121 12.91 -4.65 10.75
C TRP A 121 11.99 -5.51 9.88
N SER A 122 12.29 -5.65 8.60
CA SER A 122 11.48 -6.44 7.68
C SER A 122 11.44 -7.92 8.05
N ASN A 123 12.54 -8.48 8.57
CA ASN A 123 12.57 -9.85 9.06
C ASN A 123 11.84 -10.01 10.41
N GLU A 124 11.92 -9.02 11.29
CA GLU A 124 11.22 -9.01 12.57
C GLU A 124 9.70 -8.98 12.38
N VAL A 125 9.19 -8.09 11.51
CA VAL A 125 7.75 -8.04 11.24
C VAL A 125 7.22 -9.30 10.54
N GLU A 126 8.04 -9.92 9.68
CA GLU A 126 7.69 -11.20 9.04
C GLU A 126 7.61 -12.34 10.06
N ALA A 127 8.49 -12.33 11.07
CA ALA A 127 8.52 -13.33 12.13
C ALA A 127 7.47 -13.10 13.23
N THR A 128 6.76 -11.98 13.20
CA THR A 128 5.78 -11.62 14.25
C THR A 128 4.67 -12.67 14.36
N LYS A 129 4.46 -13.16 15.57
CA LYS A 129 3.37 -14.08 15.92
C LYS A 129 2.39 -13.37 16.85
N PRO A 130 1.21 -12.95 16.38
CA PRO A 130 0.25 -12.22 17.20
C PRO A 130 -0.23 -13.00 18.43
N TYR A 131 -0.17 -14.34 18.41
CA TYR A 131 -0.55 -15.20 19.53
C TYR A 131 0.36 -15.02 20.76
N GLU A 132 1.58 -14.56 20.60
CA GLU A 132 2.53 -14.28 21.69
C GLU A 132 2.12 -13.02 22.48
N ASP A 133 1.34 -12.11 21.85
CA ASP A 133 0.81 -10.91 22.49
C ASP A 133 -0.49 -11.27 23.25
N PRO A 134 -0.54 -11.11 24.58
CA PRO A 134 -1.73 -11.44 25.37
C PRO A 134 -3.00 -10.69 24.95
N GLU A 135 -2.85 -9.44 24.46
CA GLU A 135 -3.99 -8.61 24.03
C GLU A 135 -4.55 -9.03 22.67
N ARG A 136 -3.76 -9.73 21.85
CA ARG A 136 -4.15 -10.19 20.50
C ARG A 136 -4.41 -11.68 20.41
N ARG A 137 -4.01 -12.44 21.41
CA ARG A 137 -4.01 -13.91 21.40
C ARG A 137 -5.37 -14.50 21.03
N ASP A 138 -6.41 -14.12 21.73
CA ASP A 138 -7.74 -14.70 21.53
C ASP A 138 -8.32 -14.30 20.19
N TRP A 139 -8.22 -13.01 19.87
CA TRP A 139 -8.61 -12.51 18.55
C TRP A 139 -7.89 -13.26 17.42
N PHE A 140 -6.56 -13.39 17.51
CA PHE A 140 -5.80 -14.07 16.45
C PHE A 140 -6.17 -15.55 16.32
N ALA A 141 -6.38 -16.23 17.45
CA ALA A 141 -6.83 -17.62 17.44
C ALA A 141 -8.19 -17.79 16.74
N GLU A 142 -9.11 -16.87 16.91
CA GLU A 142 -10.41 -16.87 16.20
C GLU A 142 -10.25 -16.67 14.69
N GLN A 143 -9.29 -15.84 14.27
CA GLN A 143 -9.05 -15.58 12.84
C GLN A 143 -8.41 -16.78 12.11
N VAL A 144 -7.46 -17.47 12.74
CA VAL A 144 -6.67 -18.51 12.07
C VAL A 144 -7.30 -19.90 12.08
N LYS A 145 -8.09 -20.24 13.11
CA LYS A 145 -8.77 -21.54 13.23
C LYS A 145 -9.65 -21.92 12.04
N PRO A 146 -10.51 -21.01 11.50
CA PRO A 146 -11.35 -21.33 10.34
C PRO A 146 -10.55 -21.63 9.08
N LEU A 147 -9.29 -21.20 9.03
CA LEU A 147 -8.35 -21.44 7.93
C LEU A 147 -7.54 -22.74 8.12
N GLY A 148 -7.75 -23.46 9.22
CA GLY A 148 -7.01 -24.66 9.56
C GLY A 148 -5.58 -24.42 10.02
N LEU A 149 -5.25 -23.20 10.47
CA LEU A 149 -3.95 -22.82 10.96
C LEU A 149 -3.84 -22.95 12.47
N ASP A 150 -2.65 -23.30 12.96
CA ASP A 150 -2.37 -23.34 14.40
C ASP A 150 -1.98 -21.92 14.88
N PRO A 151 -2.76 -21.31 15.80
CA PRO A 151 -2.49 -19.94 16.26
C PRO A 151 -1.13 -19.80 16.96
N GLN A 152 -0.61 -20.84 17.61
CA GLN A 152 0.63 -20.77 18.37
C GLN A 152 1.88 -20.68 17.47
N THR A 153 1.79 -21.25 16.27
CA THR A 153 2.94 -21.37 15.36
C THR A 153 2.85 -20.47 14.15
N THR A 154 1.64 -19.98 13.81
CA THR A 154 1.40 -19.20 12.59
C THR A 154 1.87 -17.76 12.73
N PRO A 155 2.83 -17.28 11.89
CA PRO A 155 3.17 -15.88 11.79
C PRO A 155 2.02 -15.05 11.17
N LEU A 156 2.02 -13.73 11.47
CA LEU A 156 1.04 -12.80 10.93
C LEU A 156 0.94 -12.84 9.40
N PHE A 157 2.08 -12.88 8.71
CA PHE A 157 2.09 -12.86 7.24
C PHE A 157 1.61 -14.17 6.61
N ASP A 158 1.85 -15.31 7.25
CA ASP A 158 1.34 -16.62 6.79
C ASP A 158 -0.18 -16.68 6.88
N TRP A 159 -0.74 -16.12 7.96
CA TRP A 159 -2.18 -15.97 8.07
C TRP A 159 -2.74 -15.10 6.94
N LEU A 160 -2.18 -13.89 6.72
CA LEU A 160 -2.65 -12.97 5.68
C LEU A 160 -2.60 -13.60 4.28
N GLU A 161 -1.53 -14.33 3.93
CA GLU A 161 -1.41 -15.03 2.65
C GLU A 161 -2.44 -16.16 2.51
N THR A 162 -2.72 -16.86 3.61
CA THR A 162 -3.71 -17.94 3.60
C THR A 162 -5.12 -17.40 3.48
N ASP A 163 -5.44 -16.34 4.20
CA ASP A 163 -6.72 -15.64 4.13
C ASP A 163 -6.98 -15.08 2.72
N ASP A 164 -6.01 -14.38 2.14
CA ASP A 164 -6.06 -13.91 0.74
C ASP A 164 -6.37 -15.07 -0.21
N ARG A 165 -5.63 -16.16 -0.10
CA ARG A 165 -5.81 -17.34 -0.98
C ARG A 165 -7.19 -17.98 -0.87
N VAL A 166 -7.74 -18.08 0.36
CA VAL A 166 -9.05 -18.68 0.60
C VAL A 166 -10.17 -17.78 0.14
N SER A 167 -10.06 -16.48 0.38
CA SER A 167 -11.07 -15.48 0.00
C SER A 167 -11.27 -15.42 -1.51
N TYR A 168 -10.18 -15.41 -2.29
CA TYR A 168 -10.28 -15.34 -3.76
C TYR A 168 -10.58 -16.69 -4.43
N LYS A 169 -10.32 -17.83 -3.78
CA LYS A 169 -10.76 -19.13 -4.30
C LYS A 169 -12.26 -19.35 -4.19
N LYS A 170 -12.92 -18.70 -3.21
CA LYS A 170 -14.39 -18.79 -3.05
C LYS A 170 -15.14 -17.92 -4.05
N ALA A 171 -14.48 -16.92 -4.63
CA ALA A 171 -15.06 -15.97 -5.58
C ALA A 171 -14.94 -16.41 -7.05
N ALA A 172 -14.18 -17.46 -7.36
CA ALA A 172 -13.99 -18.05 -8.67
C ALA A 172 -14.89 -19.27 -8.86
#